data_fe29116d75460306b4528c00350a568c
#
_entry.id   fe29116d75460306b4528c00350a568c
#
_cell.length_a   1.000
_cell.length_b   1.000
_cell.length_c   1.000
_cell.angle_alpha   90.00
_cell.angle_beta   90.00
_cell.angle_gamma   90.00
#
_symmetry.space_group_name_H-M   'P 1'
#
loop_
_entity.id
_entity.type
_entity.pdbx_description
1 polymer ?
#
loop_
_entity_poly.entity_id
_entity_poly.type
_entity_poly.pdbx_seq_one_letter_code
_entity_poly.pdbx_strand_id
1 'polypeptide(L)'
;ESGPASGPTNAKNQNSVLVSVLLGACALLLVVSIVRSPGEAFRASLSGFEVWWQTVFPGLLPPLILTELLAASGLLHGIAVLGEPIARKLFRLPGAAGWALAFGWAAGVPVGAREAVRLKEKGLVRDQDMDTLLLIAHLPSPFLVVLVVGSGFLQSPLYGWAIAAGLRLSAAGAGWLW
;
A
#
# COMPACT_ATOMS: atom_id res chain seq x y z
N GLU A 1 36.62 -34.68 -23.17
CA GLU A 1 35.29 -34.47 -23.78
C GLU A 1 34.31 -34.10 -22.67
N SER A 2 34.14 -32.82 -22.44
CA SER A 2 33.18 -32.28 -21.49
C SER A 2 31.93 -31.83 -22.25
N GLY A 3 30.82 -32.56 -22.09
CA GLY A 3 29.54 -32.24 -22.67
C GLY A 3 28.96 -30.95 -22.07
N PRO A 4 28.16 -30.16 -22.84
CA PRO A 4 27.58 -28.91 -22.36
C PRO A 4 26.50 -29.18 -21.35
N ALA A 5 26.65 -28.62 -20.14
CA ALA A 5 25.63 -28.61 -19.11
C ALA A 5 24.45 -27.72 -19.58
N SER A 6 23.32 -28.34 -19.88
CA SER A 6 22.05 -27.66 -20.14
C SER A 6 21.51 -27.04 -18.81
N GLY A 7 21.79 -25.74 -18.61
CA GLY A 7 21.44 -25.02 -17.43
C GLY A 7 19.95 -24.62 -17.39
N PRO A 8 19.42 -24.23 -16.20
CA PRO A 8 17.98 -24.00 -15.90
C PRO A 8 17.39 -22.72 -16.50
N THR A 9 18.03 -22.09 -17.46
CA THR A 9 17.62 -20.84 -18.10
C THR A 9 16.40 -20.97 -19.03
N ASN A 10 16.08 -22.17 -19.50
CA ASN A 10 15.02 -22.37 -20.50
C ASN A 10 13.60 -22.34 -19.89
N ALA A 11 13.44 -22.89 -18.69
CA ALA A 11 12.12 -22.93 -18.02
C ALA A 11 11.65 -21.53 -17.55
N LYS A 12 12.56 -20.68 -17.09
CA LYS A 12 12.25 -19.31 -16.66
C LYS A 12 11.84 -18.42 -17.84
N ASN A 13 12.44 -18.65 -19.01
CA ASN A 13 12.13 -17.92 -20.24
C ASN A 13 10.78 -18.37 -20.84
N GLN A 14 10.46 -19.66 -20.79
CA GLN A 14 9.17 -20.18 -21.25
C GLN A 14 8.00 -19.65 -20.41
N ASN A 15 8.13 -19.59 -19.08
CA ASN A 15 7.10 -19.04 -18.21
C ASN A 15 6.87 -17.54 -18.45
N SER A 16 7.91 -16.76 -18.73
CA SER A 16 7.78 -15.34 -19.04
C SER A 16 7.08 -15.09 -20.38
N VAL A 17 7.38 -15.91 -21.40
CA VAL A 17 6.71 -15.83 -22.70
C VAL A 17 5.22 -16.22 -22.58
N LEU A 18 4.92 -17.28 -21.84
CA LEU A 18 3.55 -17.74 -21.62
C LEU A 18 2.72 -16.70 -20.87
N VAL A 19 3.27 -16.07 -19.84
CA VAL A 19 2.63 -14.96 -19.12
C VAL A 19 2.38 -13.77 -20.06
N SER A 20 3.37 -13.40 -20.89
CA SER A 20 3.22 -12.30 -21.85
C SER A 20 2.14 -12.58 -22.90
N VAL A 21 2.06 -13.80 -23.41
CA VAL A 21 1.04 -14.22 -24.37
C VAL A 21 -0.36 -14.20 -23.72
N LEU A 22 -0.49 -14.70 -22.48
CA LEU A 22 -1.75 -14.67 -21.74
C LEU A 22 -2.22 -13.25 -21.48
N LEU A 23 -1.33 -12.36 -21.04
CA LEU A 23 -1.63 -10.96 -20.83
C LEU A 23 -2.06 -10.27 -22.13
N GLY A 24 -1.35 -10.55 -23.24
CA GLY A 24 -1.71 -10.03 -24.55
C GLY A 24 -3.09 -10.52 -25.01
N ALA A 25 -3.39 -11.82 -24.83
CA ALA A 25 -4.69 -12.38 -25.15
C ALA A 25 -5.80 -11.78 -24.31
N CYS A 26 -5.60 -11.61 -22.99
CA CYS A 26 -6.55 -10.94 -22.11
C CYS A 26 -6.81 -9.48 -22.53
N ALA A 27 -5.76 -8.75 -22.86
CA ALA A 27 -5.89 -7.37 -23.34
C ALA A 27 -6.69 -7.30 -24.65
N LEU A 28 -6.43 -8.22 -25.59
CA LEU A 28 -7.17 -8.30 -26.86
C LEU A 28 -8.64 -8.63 -26.64
N LEU A 29 -8.94 -9.59 -25.74
CA LEU A 29 -10.30 -9.95 -25.38
C LEU A 29 -11.07 -8.76 -24.78
N LEU A 30 -10.42 -7.99 -23.90
CA LEU A 30 -11.00 -6.77 -23.33
C LEU A 30 -11.34 -5.75 -24.43
N VAL A 31 -10.41 -5.48 -25.34
CA VAL A 31 -10.63 -4.54 -26.44
C VAL A 31 -11.80 -5.00 -27.32
N VAL A 32 -11.82 -6.28 -27.71
CA VAL A 32 -12.90 -6.85 -28.50
C VAL A 32 -14.25 -6.76 -27.77
N SER A 33 -14.29 -7.02 -26.46
CA SER A 33 -15.50 -6.91 -25.66
C SER A 33 -16.04 -5.48 -25.63
N ILE A 34 -15.16 -4.48 -25.42
CA ILE A 34 -15.53 -3.06 -25.41
C ILE A 34 -16.10 -2.64 -26.78
N VAL A 35 -15.43 -3.05 -27.87
CA VAL A 35 -15.87 -2.71 -29.25
C VAL A 35 -17.20 -3.39 -29.60
N ARG A 36 -17.45 -4.59 -29.09
CA ARG A 36 -18.71 -5.33 -29.32
C ARG A 36 -19.90 -4.76 -28.54
N SER A 37 -19.65 -4.24 -27.36
CA SER A 37 -20.71 -3.73 -26.47
C SER A 37 -20.34 -2.35 -25.90
N PRO A 38 -20.17 -1.31 -26.76
CA PRO A 38 -19.70 -0.01 -26.30
C PRO A 38 -20.65 0.65 -25.31
N GLY A 39 -21.97 0.45 -25.48
CA GLY A 39 -22.96 1.00 -24.54
C GLY A 39 -22.88 0.40 -23.14
N GLU A 40 -22.61 -0.90 -23.03
CA GLU A 40 -22.43 -1.57 -21.74
C GLU A 40 -21.11 -1.14 -21.08
N ALA A 41 -20.02 -1.07 -21.86
CA ALA A 41 -18.73 -0.59 -21.38
C ALA A 41 -18.83 0.85 -20.84
N PHE A 42 -19.55 1.72 -21.53
CA PHE A 42 -19.80 3.09 -21.09
C PHE A 42 -20.62 3.15 -19.79
N ARG A 43 -21.71 2.38 -19.71
CA ARG A 43 -22.53 2.31 -18.47
C ARG A 43 -21.74 1.77 -17.30
N ALA A 44 -20.94 0.72 -17.49
CA ALA A 44 -20.08 0.17 -16.45
C ALA A 44 -19.06 1.21 -15.97
N SER A 45 -18.48 1.99 -16.88
CA SER A 45 -17.57 3.09 -16.53
C SER A 45 -18.26 4.19 -15.73
N LEU A 46 -19.48 4.58 -16.13
CA LEU A 46 -20.28 5.56 -15.38
C LEU A 46 -20.63 5.05 -13.98
N SER A 47 -21.03 3.79 -13.85
CA SER A 47 -21.33 3.19 -12.56
C SER A 47 -20.10 3.15 -11.65
N GLY A 48 -18.93 2.81 -12.19
CA GLY A 48 -17.66 2.87 -11.45
C GLY A 48 -17.31 4.29 -11.00
N PHE A 49 -17.53 5.28 -11.88
CA PHE A 49 -17.32 6.68 -11.55
C PHE A 49 -18.30 7.18 -10.47
N GLU A 50 -19.55 6.75 -10.50
CA GLU A 50 -20.55 7.09 -9.50
C GLU A 50 -20.15 6.57 -8.11
N VAL A 51 -19.72 5.32 -8.01
CA VAL A 51 -19.18 4.76 -6.75
C VAL A 51 -17.98 5.55 -6.26
N TRP A 52 -17.06 5.89 -7.15
CA TRP A 52 -15.90 6.70 -6.79
C TRP A 52 -16.29 8.07 -6.27
N TRP A 53 -17.20 8.75 -6.97
CA TRP A 53 -17.63 10.11 -6.64
C TRP A 53 -18.47 10.17 -5.35
N GLN A 54 -19.37 9.20 -5.14
CA GLN A 54 -20.29 9.22 -4.00
C GLN A 54 -19.71 8.60 -2.73
N THR A 55 -18.76 7.69 -2.87
CA THR A 55 -18.24 6.93 -1.73
C THR A 55 -16.75 7.17 -1.48
N VAL A 56 -15.93 6.99 -2.52
CA VAL A 56 -14.48 7.02 -2.36
C VAL A 56 -13.98 8.45 -2.17
N PHE A 57 -14.37 9.36 -3.03
CA PHE A 57 -13.91 10.75 -3.00
C PHE A 57 -14.30 11.48 -1.69
N PRO A 58 -15.57 11.48 -1.25
CA PRO A 58 -15.94 12.09 0.03
C PRO A 58 -15.28 11.42 1.24
N GLY A 59 -15.05 10.10 1.16
CA GLY A 59 -14.36 9.37 2.22
C GLY A 59 -12.86 9.69 2.32
N LEU A 60 -12.22 10.08 1.22
CA LEU A 60 -10.80 10.43 1.17
C LEU A 60 -10.50 11.89 1.56
N LEU A 61 -11.41 12.82 1.25
CA LEU A 61 -11.20 14.25 1.46
C LEU A 61 -10.86 14.63 2.90
N PRO A 62 -11.66 14.26 3.93
CA PRO A 62 -11.36 14.59 5.32
C PRO A 62 -10.01 14.03 5.80
N PRO A 63 -9.66 12.76 5.54
CA PRO A 63 -8.36 12.23 5.91
C PRO A 63 -7.18 12.94 5.25
N LEU A 64 -7.29 13.31 3.97
CA LEU A 64 -6.23 14.03 3.26
C LEU A 64 -6.00 15.42 3.88
N ILE A 65 -7.07 16.17 4.09
CA ILE A 65 -7.00 17.49 4.72
C ILE A 65 -6.43 17.39 6.14
N LEU A 66 -6.92 16.43 6.93
CA LEU A 66 -6.43 16.22 8.29
C LEU A 66 -4.94 15.87 8.31
N THR A 67 -4.49 15.02 7.41
CA THR A 67 -3.07 14.62 7.32
C THR A 67 -2.19 15.81 6.96
N GLU A 68 -2.60 16.65 6.02
CA GLU A 68 -1.87 17.88 5.67
C GLU A 68 -1.83 18.86 6.85
N LEU A 69 -2.94 19.04 7.58
CA LEU A 69 -2.99 19.87 8.78
C LEU A 69 -2.07 19.34 9.89
N LEU A 70 -2.05 18.04 10.12
CA LEU A 70 -1.16 17.40 11.09
C LEU A 70 0.31 17.53 10.70
N ALA A 71 0.61 17.42 9.40
CA ALA A 71 1.96 17.63 8.89
C ALA A 71 2.40 19.10 9.05
N ALA A 72 1.55 20.05 8.65
CA ALA A 72 1.83 21.48 8.72
C ALA A 72 1.95 22.00 10.16
N SER A 73 1.14 21.46 11.09
CA SER A 73 1.17 21.84 12.52
C SER A 73 2.39 21.30 13.29
N GLY A 74 3.17 20.41 12.68
CA GLY A 74 4.30 19.75 13.37
C GLY A 74 3.87 18.62 14.32
N LEU A 75 2.58 18.35 14.48
CA LEU A 75 2.09 17.27 15.35
C LEU A 75 2.62 15.89 14.94
N LEU A 76 2.78 15.65 13.63
CA LEU A 76 3.39 14.41 13.15
C LEU A 76 4.86 14.27 13.59
N HIS A 77 5.58 15.37 13.80
CA HIS A 77 6.93 15.34 14.38
C HIS A 77 6.89 14.85 15.83
N GLY A 78 5.93 15.33 16.62
CA GLY A 78 5.73 14.83 17.98
C GLY A 78 5.39 13.34 18.03
N ILE A 79 4.49 12.89 17.15
CA ILE A 79 4.13 11.47 17.03
C ILE A 79 5.33 10.63 16.57
N ALA A 80 6.18 11.15 15.69
CA ALA A 80 7.39 10.46 15.23
C ALA A 80 8.37 10.20 16.37
N VAL A 81 8.53 11.16 17.31
CA VAL A 81 9.35 10.98 18.52
C VAL A 81 8.78 9.85 19.39
N LEU A 82 7.46 9.79 19.54
CA LEU A 82 6.79 8.69 20.24
C LEU A 82 6.90 7.35 19.50
N GLY A 83 7.03 7.38 18.18
CA GLY A 83 7.27 6.20 17.33
C GLY A 83 8.68 5.62 17.47
N GLU A 84 9.66 6.40 17.92
CA GLU A 84 11.05 5.97 18.07
C GLU A 84 11.22 4.75 19.01
N PRO A 85 10.67 4.75 20.25
CA PRO A 85 10.79 3.58 21.12
C PRO A 85 10.07 2.35 20.57
N ILE A 86 8.99 2.53 19.81
CA ILE A 86 8.28 1.44 19.13
C ILE A 86 9.16 0.85 18.03
N ALA A 87 9.75 1.68 17.16
CA ALA A 87 10.67 1.24 16.13
C ALA A 87 11.84 0.44 16.70
N ARG A 88 12.46 0.95 17.77
CA ARG A 88 13.63 0.32 18.39
C ARG A 88 13.29 -0.97 19.16
N LYS A 89 12.27 -0.94 20.03
CA LYS A 89 11.98 -2.04 20.94
C LYS A 89 11.17 -3.16 20.27
N LEU A 90 10.25 -2.82 19.39
CA LEU A 90 9.34 -3.80 18.79
C LEU A 90 9.90 -4.36 17.48
N PHE A 91 10.48 -3.50 16.64
CA PHE A 91 10.94 -3.88 15.29
C PHE A 91 12.46 -3.90 15.14
N ARG A 92 13.22 -3.57 16.19
CA ARG A 92 14.70 -3.51 16.16
C ARG A 92 15.26 -2.58 15.07
N LEU A 93 14.46 -1.62 14.62
CA LEU A 93 14.81 -0.64 13.61
C LEU A 93 15.53 0.58 14.24
N PRO A 94 16.32 1.33 13.46
CA PRO A 94 16.86 2.61 13.90
C PRO A 94 15.74 3.54 14.39
N GLY A 95 16.00 4.37 15.41
CA GLY A 95 15.01 5.29 15.97
C GLY A 95 14.39 6.23 14.92
N ALA A 96 15.18 6.64 13.94
CA ALA A 96 14.70 7.43 12.80
C ALA A 96 13.55 6.77 12.02
N ALA A 97 13.44 5.44 12.03
CA ALA A 97 12.32 4.71 11.43
C ALA A 97 10.96 5.08 12.04
N GLY A 98 10.93 5.56 13.30
CA GLY A 98 9.73 6.10 13.94
C GLY A 98 9.06 7.21 13.14
N TRP A 99 9.82 7.98 12.38
CA TRP A 99 9.31 8.99 11.45
C TRP A 99 8.45 8.38 10.34
N ALA A 100 8.99 7.40 9.61
CA ALA A 100 8.23 6.73 8.53
C ALA A 100 7.03 5.96 9.06
N LEU A 101 7.11 5.39 10.28
CA LEU A 101 5.99 4.75 10.96
C LEU A 101 4.87 5.76 11.27
N ALA A 102 5.20 6.90 11.88
CA ALA A 102 4.22 7.92 12.23
C ALA A 102 3.47 8.43 10.99
N PHE A 103 4.22 8.78 9.95
CA PHE A 103 3.64 9.25 8.69
C PHE A 103 2.89 8.14 7.95
N GLY A 104 3.42 6.93 7.90
CA GLY A 104 2.78 5.79 7.27
C GLY A 104 1.47 5.39 7.96
N TRP A 105 1.42 5.43 9.29
CA TRP A 105 0.23 5.07 10.05
C TRP A 105 -0.83 6.17 10.04
N ALA A 106 -0.44 7.43 9.95
CA ALA A 106 -1.38 8.56 9.86
C ALA A 106 -1.89 8.77 8.44
N ALA A 107 -0.99 8.97 7.49
CA ALA A 107 -1.29 9.29 6.10
C ALA A 107 -1.52 8.05 5.23
N GLY A 108 -0.92 6.92 5.60
CA GLY A 108 -1.01 5.68 4.85
C GLY A 108 -0.14 5.67 3.60
N VAL A 109 -0.56 4.84 2.63
CA VAL A 109 0.09 4.72 1.32
C VAL A 109 -0.21 5.96 0.45
N PRO A 110 0.77 6.49 -0.32
CA PRO A 110 2.15 6.04 -0.47
C PRO A 110 3.14 6.75 0.48
N VAL A 111 2.65 7.54 1.45
CA VAL A 111 3.47 8.46 2.27
C VAL A 111 4.49 7.69 3.10
N GLY A 112 4.10 6.59 3.72
CA GLY A 112 5.00 5.76 4.52
C GLY A 112 6.22 5.27 3.74
N ALA A 113 6.01 4.77 2.53
CA ALA A 113 7.10 4.33 1.65
C ALA A 113 8.00 5.49 1.23
N ARG A 114 7.41 6.64 0.88
CA ARG A 114 8.19 7.83 0.50
C ARG A 114 9.10 8.31 1.63
N GLU A 115 8.59 8.34 2.86
CA GLU A 115 9.39 8.73 4.01
C GLU A 115 10.47 7.69 4.35
N ALA A 116 10.19 6.39 4.19
CA ALA A 116 11.19 5.33 4.34
C ALA A 116 12.35 5.49 3.35
N VAL A 117 12.05 5.76 2.08
CA VAL A 117 13.07 6.03 1.05
C VAL A 117 13.90 7.27 1.39
N ARG A 118 13.26 8.35 1.83
CA ARG A 118 13.98 9.56 2.27
C ARG A 118 14.94 9.32 3.44
N LEU A 119 14.53 8.48 4.39
CA LEU A 119 15.40 8.12 5.52
C LEU A 119 16.60 7.29 5.05
N LYS A 120 16.41 6.40 4.08
CA LYS A 120 17.49 5.65 3.45
C LYS A 120 18.46 6.57 2.72
N GLU A 121 17.97 7.49 1.88
CA GLU A 121 18.78 8.45 1.14
C GLU A 121 19.63 9.33 2.08
N LYS A 122 19.12 9.63 3.28
CA LYS A 122 19.85 10.35 4.33
C LYS A 122 20.82 9.46 5.13
N GLY A 123 20.91 8.18 4.84
CA GLY A 123 21.77 7.22 5.57
C GLY A 123 21.29 6.91 6.99
N LEU A 124 20.03 7.24 7.32
CA LEU A 124 19.46 7.03 8.66
C LEU A 124 18.84 5.63 8.85
N VAL A 125 18.59 4.92 7.76
CA VAL A 125 18.08 3.54 7.73
C VAL A 125 18.94 2.72 6.76
N ARG A 126 19.32 1.52 7.17
CA ARG A 126 20.17 0.62 6.38
C ARG A 126 19.33 -0.14 5.36
N ASP A 127 19.96 -0.61 4.28
CA ASP A 127 19.30 -1.40 3.23
C ASP A 127 18.60 -2.65 3.80
N GLN A 128 19.24 -3.33 4.73
CA GLN A 128 18.69 -4.51 5.39
C GLN A 128 17.44 -4.25 6.24
N ASP A 129 17.20 -3.01 6.68
CA ASP A 129 16.07 -2.63 7.51
C ASP A 129 14.89 -2.13 6.66
N MET A 130 15.09 -1.91 5.35
CA MET A 130 14.09 -1.31 4.47
C MET A 130 12.88 -2.21 4.26
N ASP A 131 13.07 -3.51 4.11
CA ASP A 131 11.96 -4.44 3.88
C ASP A 131 11.01 -4.47 5.07
N THR A 132 11.56 -4.56 6.28
CA THR A 132 10.77 -4.47 7.53
C THR A 132 10.08 -3.12 7.66
N LEU A 133 10.81 -2.03 7.40
CA LEU A 133 10.24 -0.68 7.50
C LEU A 133 9.10 -0.48 6.50
N LEU A 134 9.26 -0.91 5.26
CA LEU A 134 8.21 -0.83 4.24
C LEU A 134 7.01 -1.68 4.61
N LEU A 135 7.22 -2.90 5.10
CA LEU A 135 6.14 -3.78 5.54
C LEU A 135 5.22 -3.13 6.58
N ILE A 136 5.80 -2.43 7.57
CA ILE A 136 5.04 -1.87 8.69
C ILE A 136 4.60 -0.41 8.47
N ALA A 137 5.27 0.35 7.61
CA ALA A 137 4.93 1.75 7.32
C ALA A 137 4.04 1.94 6.09
N HIS A 138 3.98 0.97 5.16
CA HIS A 138 3.23 1.08 3.91
C HIS A 138 1.86 0.41 4.02
N LEU A 139 1.05 0.83 4.98
CA LEU A 139 -0.30 0.33 5.22
C LEU A 139 -1.34 1.39 4.80
N PRO A 140 -2.57 0.97 4.44
CA PRO A 140 -3.66 1.92 4.23
C PRO A 140 -3.91 2.76 5.49
N SER A 141 -4.21 4.06 5.33
CA SER A 141 -4.53 4.90 6.49
C SER A 141 -5.77 4.37 7.22
N PRO A 142 -5.84 4.49 8.57
CA PRO A 142 -7.02 4.05 9.31
C PRO A 142 -8.27 4.80 8.88
N PHE A 143 -8.12 6.07 8.53
CA PHE A 143 -9.23 6.90 8.06
C PHE A 143 -9.81 6.38 6.74
N LEU A 144 -8.95 5.99 5.78
CA LEU A 144 -9.40 5.40 4.52
C LEU A 144 -10.16 4.09 4.79
N VAL A 145 -9.61 3.21 5.63
CA VAL A 145 -10.25 1.93 5.93
C VAL A 145 -11.57 2.12 6.66
N VAL A 146 -11.65 3.03 7.62
CA VAL A 146 -12.88 3.25 8.39
C VAL A 146 -13.93 4.01 7.59
N LEU A 147 -13.56 5.07 6.88
CA LEU A 147 -14.52 5.92 6.17
C LEU A 147 -14.95 5.31 4.85
N VAL A 148 -13.99 4.89 4.01
CA VAL A 148 -14.33 4.36 2.68
C VAL A 148 -14.79 2.92 2.78
N VAL A 149 -13.97 2.02 3.37
CA VAL A 149 -14.30 0.60 3.42
C VAL A 149 -15.40 0.34 4.46
N GLY A 150 -15.22 0.80 5.69
CA GLY A 150 -16.17 0.55 6.78
C GLY A 150 -17.51 1.25 6.56
N SER A 151 -17.51 2.57 6.48
CA SER A 151 -18.75 3.35 6.36
C SER A 151 -19.31 3.37 4.94
N GLY A 152 -18.44 3.49 3.92
CA GLY A 152 -18.88 3.58 2.53
C GLY A 152 -19.37 2.23 1.98
N PHE A 153 -18.53 1.20 2.01
CA PHE A 153 -18.86 -0.08 1.40
C PHE A 153 -19.57 -1.04 2.35
N LEU A 154 -19.09 -1.18 3.60
CA LEU A 154 -19.65 -2.13 4.56
C LEU A 154 -20.80 -1.56 5.39
N GLN A 155 -21.13 -0.27 5.21
CA GLN A 155 -22.18 0.44 5.94
C GLN A 155 -22.05 0.33 7.48
N SER A 156 -20.82 0.08 7.97
CA SER A 156 -20.52 -0.08 9.38
C SER A 156 -19.08 0.37 9.71
N PRO A 157 -18.93 1.50 10.42
CA PRO A 157 -17.61 1.96 10.87
C PRO A 157 -16.89 0.95 11.77
N LEU A 158 -17.64 0.12 12.50
CA LEU A 158 -17.08 -0.90 13.39
C LEU A 158 -16.25 -1.93 12.62
N TYR A 159 -16.75 -2.42 11.49
CA TYR A 159 -15.98 -3.31 10.63
C TYR A 159 -14.75 -2.62 10.04
N GLY A 160 -14.86 -1.33 9.72
CA GLY A 160 -13.71 -0.53 9.29
C GLY A 160 -12.60 -0.50 10.35
N TRP A 161 -12.95 -0.26 11.61
CA TRP A 161 -11.99 -0.31 12.73
C TRP A 161 -11.40 -1.69 12.94
N ALA A 162 -12.21 -2.74 12.88
CA ALA A 162 -11.74 -4.13 13.01
C ALA A 162 -10.72 -4.49 11.91
N ILE A 163 -11.01 -4.11 10.67
CA ILE A 163 -10.09 -4.32 9.53
C ILE A 163 -8.81 -3.50 9.72
N ALA A 164 -8.92 -2.22 10.08
CA ALA A 164 -7.78 -1.35 10.30
C ALA A 164 -6.87 -1.87 11.43
N ALA A 165 -7.43 -2.36 12.51
CA ALA A 165 -6.70 -2.98 13.61
C ALA A 165 -6.04 -4.30 13.17
N GLY A 166 -6.77 -5.17 12.48
CA GLY A 166 -6.27 -6.43 11.96
C GLY A 166 -5.07 -6.25 11.02
N LEU A 167 -5.15 -5.29 10.09
CA LEU A 167 -4.05 -4.95 9.18
C LEU A 167 -2.78 -4.51 9.95
N ARG A 168 -2.93 -3.69 11.00
CA ARG A 168 -1.80 -3.23 11.80
C ARG A 168 -1.21 -4.31 12.67
N LEU A 169 -2.05 -5.11 13.29
CA LEU A 169 -1.60 -6.24 14.11
C LEU A 169 -0.87 -7.28 13.26
N SER A 170 -1.38 -7.61 12.08
CA SER A 170 -0.72 -8.56 11.17
C SER A 170 0.61 -8.04 10.66
N ALA A 171 0.69 -6.77 10.27
CA ALA A 171 1.94 -6.16 9.84
C ALA A 171 2.94 -6.04 11.00
N ALA A 172 2.48 -5.69 12.20
CA ALA A 172 3.33 -5.65 13.40
C ALA A 172 3.85 -7.04 13.75
N GLY A 173 3.00 -8.07 13.69
CA GLY A 173 3.41 -9.46 13.91
C GLY A 173 4.43 -9.95 12.89
N ALA A 174 4.19 -9.67 11.61
CA ALA A 174 5.12 -10.00 10.53
C ALA A 174 6.46 -9.25 10.68
N GLY A 175 6.43 -7.95 10.98
CA GLY A 175 7.64 -7.16 11.20
C GLY A 175 8.41 -7.53 12.46
N TRP A 176 7.77 -8.13 13.47
CA TRP A 176 8.43 -8.65 14.67
C TRP A 176 9.12 -10.00 14.41
N LEU A 177 8.53 -10.81 13.53
CA LEU A 177 9.07 -12.13 13.15
C LEU A 177 10.22 -12.05 12.15
N TRP A 178 10.29 -10.97 11.38
CA TRP A 178 11.31 -10.73 10.36
C TRP A 178 12.57 -10.12 10.96
#